data_1fa62a38da5a3f8eea609c9b6a782d2a
#
_entry.id   1fa62a38da5a3f8eea609c9b6a782d2a
#
_cell.length_a   1.000
_cell.length_b   1.000
_cell.length_c   1.000
_cell.angle_alpha   90.00
_cell.angle_beta   90.00
_cell.angle_gamma   90.00
#
_symmetry.space_group_name_H-M   'P 1'
#
loop_
_entity.id
_entity.type
_entity.pdbx_description
1 polymer ?
#
loop_
_entity_poly.entity_id
_entity_poly.type
_entity_poly.pdbx_seq_one_letter_code
_entity_poly.pdbx_strand_id
1 'polypeptide(L)'
;FCYKHRSFAVSLGMLALGFLAFKSGLRFTIYAVPIMALGFGYLVEFVLANLKLKGAVLNLIRAFIAALVLAPALIHIYGYKAEPVFVNKEVEILNKLKGIAGREDYVVAWWDYGYPIRYYSDVKTLIDGGKHLGRENFAVSFALGSDEMSSANMARLDVEYTERNFKEHFNGNLAQILKDRNLSVDQFFSEIKEANFSLPAKSREIYYYLPDRMLSIFPTILQFSKIDLKSGKNLNNGLFITTRDMQSA
;
A
#
# COMPACT_ATOMS: atom_id res chain seq x y z
N PHE A 1 14.47 34.43 -3.77
CA PHE A 1 14.98 34.05 -2.44
C PHE A 1 16.38 33.42 -2.52
N CYS A 2 16.56 32.27 -3.20
CA CYS A 2 17.87 31.59 -3.35
C CYS A 2 18.95 32.47 -3.99
N TYR A 3 18.61 33.39 -4.90
CA TYR A 3 19.55 34.31 -5.49
C TYR A 3 20.17 35.26 -4.46
N LYS A 4 19.36 35.74 -3.51
CA LYS A 4 19.79 36.66 -2.44
C LYS A 4 20.43 35.92 -1.27
N HIS A 5 20.02 34.69 -1.01
CA HIS A 5 20.47 33.82 0.10
C HIS A 5 21.01 32.50 -0.45
N ARG A 6 22.24 32.50 -0.95
CA ARG A 6 22.85 31.36 -1.67
C ARG A 6 22.88 30.04 -0.88
N SER A 7 23.02 30.12 0.44
CA SER A 7 22.96 28.93 1.30
C SER A 7 21.63 28.18 1.21
N PHE A 8 20.55 28.87 0.81
CA PHE A 8 19.23 28.27 0.64
C PHE A 8 19.08 27.48 -0.66
N ALA A 9 20.06 27.56 -1.57
CA ALA A 9 20.06 26.79 -2.80
C ALA A 9 20.05 25.27 -2.53
N VAL A 10 20.59 24.84 -1.38
CA VAL A 10 20.54 23.44 -0.95
C VAL A 10 19.10 22.93 -0.81
N SER A 11 18.16 23.79 -0.42
CA SER A 11 16.74 23.45 -0.29
C SER A 11 16.02 23.19 -1.59
N LEU A 12 16.62 23.59 -2.74
CA LEU A 12 16.06 23.29 -4.07
C LEU A 12 15.98 21.77 -4.33
N GLY A 13 16.84 20.97 -3.69
CA GLY A 13 16.75 19.52 -3.74
C GLY A 13 15.44 18.99 -3.15
N MET A 14 15.00 19.55 -2.01
CA MET A 14 13.70 19.19 -1.41
C MET A 14 12.52 19.64 -2.29
N LEU A 15 12.63 20.81 -2.92
CA LEU A 15 11.63 21.28 -3.88
C LEU A 15 11.53 20.34 -5.08
N ALA A 16 12.67 19.90 -5.63
CA ALA A 16 12.73 18.95 -6.73
C ALA A 16 12.10 17.59 -6.35
N LEU A 17 12.37 17.07 -5.13
CA LEU A 17 11.69 15.89 -4.61
C LEU A 17 10.18 16.08 -4.54
N GLY A 18 9.70 17.26 -4.15
CA GLY A 18 8.28 17.56 -4.13
C GLY A 18 7.60 17.47 -5.50
N PHE A 19 8.31 17.76 -6.59
CA PHE A 19 7.77 17.58 -7.95
C PHE A 19 7.53 16.12 -8.33
N LEU A 20 8.14 15.16 -7.64
CA LEU A 20 7.81 13.75 -7.82
C LEU A 20 6.36 13.42 -7.43
N ALA A 21 5.67 14.31 -6.71
CA ALA A 21 4.25 14.16 -6.42
C ALA A 21 3.39 13.99 -7.68
N PHE A 22 3.75 14.62 -8.78
CA PHE A 22 3.06 14.49 -10.07
C PHE A 22 3.17 13.09 -10.70
N LYS A 23 4.19 12.32 -10.32
CA LYS A 23 4.46 11.00 -10.91
C LYS A 23 4.32 9.84 -9.92
N SER A 24 4.63 10.09 -8.64
CA SER A 24 4.79 9.03 -7.64
C SER A 24 3.84 9.14 -6.45
N GLY A 25 2.95 10.14 -6.45
CA GLY A 25 1.89 10.30 -5.45
C GLY A 25 2.09 11.48 -4.50
N LEU A 26 0.97 11.94 -3.94
CA LEU A 26 0.87 13.17 -3.14
C LEU A 26 1.81 13.22 -1.92
N ARG A 27 2.25 12.07 -1.41
CA ARG A 27 3.17 12.01 -0.26
C ARG A 27 4.47 12.80 -0.45
N PHE A 28 4.91 12.99 -1.68
CA PHE A 28 6.12 13.76 -1.98
C PHE A 28 5.96 15.26 -1.76
N THR A 29 4.72 15.78 -1.67
CA THR A 29 4.46 17.20 -1.37
C THR A 29 5.04 17.63 -0.04
N ILE A 30 5.17 16.71 0.94
CA ILE A 30 5.75 17.00 2.26
C ILE A 30 7.16 17.61 2.18
N TYR A 31 7.92 17.30 1.15
CA TYR A 31 9.26 17.84 0.96
C TYR A 31 9.25 19.26 0.41
N ALA A 32 8.32 19.58 -0.51
CA ALA A 32 8.22 20.88 -1.14
C ALA A 32 7.54 21.95 -0.27
N VAL A 33 6.50 21.56 0.49
CA VAL A 33 5.65 22.49 1.24
C VAL A 33 6.42 23.43 2.18
N PRO A 34 7.38 22.96 3.01
CA PRO A 34 8.14 23.87 3.88
C PRO A 34 8.95 24.92 3.09
N ILE A 35 9.54 24.50 1.97
CA ILE A 35 10.36 25.37 1.14
C ILE A 35 9.50 26.40 0.40
N MET A 36 8.35 25.97 -0.11
CA MET A 36 7.39 26.87 -0.76
C MET A 36 6.82 27.87 0.26
N ALA A 37 6.50 27.44 1.48
CA ALA A 37 6.00 28.33 2.53
C ALA A 37 7.02 29.42 2.90
N LEU A 38 8.30 29.05 3.05
CA LEU A 38 9.37 30.02 3.29
C LEU A 38 9.54 30.99 2.09
N GLY A 39 9.49 30.48 0.87
CA GLY A 39 9.56 31.29 -0.34
C GLY A 39 8.40 32.28 -0.44
N PHE A 40 7.19 31.81 -0.12
CA PHE A 40 5.99 32.65 -0.09
C PHE A 40 6.08 33.74 0.98
N GLY A 41 6.47 33.40 2.22
CA GLY A 41 6.68 34.36 3.29
C GLY A 41 7.70 35.44 2.92
N TYR A 42 8.81 35.05 2.28
CA TYR A 42 9.79 35.98 1.75
C TYR A 42 9.21 36.91 0.66
N LEU A 43 8.39 36.38 -0.25
CA LEU A 43 7.73 37.16 -1.28
C LEU A 43 6.80 38.24 -0.66
N VAL A 44 6.01 37.82 0.35
CA VAL A 44 5.12 38.74 1.07
C VAL A 44 5.93 39.88 1.70
N GLU A 45 7.00 39.54 2.46
CA GLU A 45 7.86 40.57 3.06
C GLU A 45 8.53 41.50 2.04
N PHE A 46 8.98 40.95 0.91
CA PHE A 46 9.56 41.73 -0.19
C PHE A 46 8.56 42.72 -0.77
N VAL A 47 7.32 42.30 -0.98
CA VAL A 47 6.25 43.19 -1.50
C VAL A 47 5.91 44.26 -0.46
N LEU A 48 5.73 43.87 0.82
CA LEU A 48 5.39 44.82 1.89
C LEU A 48 6.48 45.86 2.12
N ALA A 49 7.77 45.51 1.98
CA ALA A 49 8.88 46.42 2.08
C ALA A 49 8.84 47.55 1.01
N ASN A 50 8.29 47.25 -0.16
CA ASN A 50 8.15 48.24 -1.24
C ASN A 50 6.94 49.19 -1.05
N LEU A 51 5.99 48.84 -0.17
CA LEU A 51 4.79 49.67 0.06
C LEU A 51 5.03 50.86 1.02
N LYS A 52 6.26 51.03 1.52
CA LYS A 52 6.64 52.14 2.46
C LYS A 52 5.74 52.21 3.72
N LEU A 53 5.03 51.17 4.06
CA LEU A 53 4.20 51.07 5.27
C LEU A 53 5.08 50.91 6.51
N LYS A 54 4.67 51.49 7.62
CA LYS A 54 5.45 51.42 8.91
C LYS A 54 4.54 51.21 10.11
N GLY A 55 5.14 50.75 11.19
CA GLY A 55 4.48 50.65 12.50
C GLY A 55 3.30 49.63 12.55
N ALA A 56 2.25 50.02 13.25
CA ALA A 56 1.09 49.16 13.52
C ALA A 56 0.37 48.70 12.24
N VAL A 57 0.29 49.59 11.24
CA VAL A 57 -0.39 49.27 9.96
C VAL A 57 0.31 48.13 9.23
N LEU A 58 1.64 48.15 9.18
CA LEU A 58 2.42 47.07 8.56
C LEU A 58 2.19 45.74 9.27
N ASN A 59 2.20 45.75 10.63
CA ASN A 59 1.97 44.54 11.42
C ASN A 59 0.53 44.01 11.26
N LEU A 60 -0.47 44.89 11.16
CA LEU A 60 -1.85 44.48 10.89
C LEU A 60 -1.98 43.79 9.54
N ILE A 61 -1.34 44.33 8.50
CA ILE A 61 -1.36 43.71 7.16
C ILE A 61 -0.68 42.35 7.16
N ARG A 62 0.47 42.23 7.84
CA ARG A 62 1.15 40.91 8.02
C ARG A 62 0.22 39.91 8.69
N ALA A 63 -0.41 40.30 9.80
CA ALA A 63 -1.34 39.46 10.54
C ALA A 63 -2.54 39.05 9.68
N PHE A 64 -3.10 40.00 8.90
CA PHE A 64 -4.21 39.75 8.00
C PHE A 64 -3.83 38.75 6.89
N ILE A 65 -2.67 38.95 6.24
CA ILE A 65 -2.18 38.01 5.21
C ILE A 65 -1.94 36.62 5.82
N ALA A 66 -1.32 36.55 6.97
CA ALA A 66 -1.08 35.28 7.66
C ALA A 66 -2.41 34.59 8.01
N ALA A 67 -3.40 35.33 8.53
CA ALA A 67 -4.72 34.78 8.82
C ALA A 67 -5.43 34.27 7.55
N LEU A 68 -5.36 35.04 6.44
CA LEU A 68 -5.97 34.64 5.17
C LEU A 68 -5.35 33.36 4.59
N VAL A 69 -4.03 33.21 4.69
CA VAL A 69 -3.31 32.03 4.20
C VAL A 69 -3.56 30.81 5.07
N LEU A 70 -3.63 31.00 6.40
CA LEU A 70 -3.87 29.92 7.34
C LEU A 70 -5.34 29.50 7.45
N ALA A 71 -6.29 30.40 7.13
CA ALA A 71 -7.72 30.12 7.29
C ALA A 71 -8.19 28.83 6.60
N PRO A 72 -7.84 28.52 5.33
CA PRO A 72 -8.26 27.27 4.70
C PRO A 72 -7.73 26.03 5.44
N ALA A 73 -6.47 26.07 5.91
CA ALA A 73 -5.87 24.97 6.66
C ALA A 73 -6.53 24.80 8.03
N LEU A 74 -6.82 25.91 8.73
CA LEU A 74 -7.51 25.86 10.02
C LEU A 74 -8.95 25.36 9.89
N ILE A 75 -9.68 25.79 8.85
CA ILE A 75 -11.03 25.29 8.54
C ILE A 75 -10.99 23.78 8.28
N HIS A 76 -10.02 23.34 7.46
CA HIS A 76 -9.85 21.93 7.17
C HIS A 76 -9.54 21.13 8.44
N ILE A 77 -8.60 21.58 9.27
CA ILE A 77 -8.21 20.89 10.52
C ILE A 77 -9.39 20.84 11.49
N TYR A 78 -10.14 21.94 11.63
CA TYR A 78 -11.31 21.99 12.51
C TYR A 78 -12.43 21.05 12.05
N GLY A 79 -12.66 20.95 10.75
CA GLY A 79 -13.65 20.05 10.16
C GLY A 79 -13.16 18.59 10.03
N TYR A 80 -11.88 18.33 10.21
CA TYR A 80 -11.31 17.00 10.03
C TYR A 80 -11.68 16.08 11.19
N LYS A 81 -12.46 15.05 10.87
CA LYS A 81 -12.72 13.93 11.77
C LYS A 81 -11.94 12.73 11.29
N ALA A 82 -11.01 12.28 12.12
CA ALA A 82 -10.28 11.05 11.83
C ALA A 82 -11.26 9.87 11.96
N GLU A 83 -11.62 9.29 10.82
CA GLU A 83 -12.39 8.06 10.81
C GLU A 83 -11.45 6.85 10.89
N PRO A 84 -11.83 5.78 11.60
CA PRO A 84 -11.05 4.57 11.64
C PRO A 84 -10.97 3.96 10.22
N VAL A 85 -9.79 3.45 9.87
CA VAL A 85 -9.57 2.81 8.58
C VAL A 85 -10.44 1.56 8.42
N PHE A 86 -10.69 0.85 9.53
CA PHE A 86 -11.56 -0.33 9.59
C PHE A 86 -12.91 0.04 10.22
N VAL A 87 -13.98 -0.24 9.49
CA VAL A 87 -15.35 -0.05 10.01
C VAL A 87 -15.70 -1.17 10.98
N ASN A 88 -16.67 -0.89 11.88
CA ASN A 88 -17.07 -1.85 12.91
C ASN A 88 -17.41 -3.24 12.35
N LYS A 89 -18.10 -3.31 11.21
CA LYS A 89 -18.46 -4.57 10.55
C LYS A 89 -17.23 -5.41 10.16
N GLU A 90 -16.16 -4.79 9.67
CA GLU A 90 -14.92 -5.49 9.34
C GLU A 90 -14.24 -6.03 10.61
N VAL A 91 -14.21 -5.22 11.66
CA VAL A 91 -13.67 -5.63 12.97
C VAL A 91 -14.47 -6.81 13.57
N GLU A 92 -15.80 -6.77 13.46
CA GLU A 92 -16.66 -7.88 13.90
C GLU A 92 -16.36 -9.18 13.13
N ILE A 93 -16.16 -9.11 11.82
CA ILE A 93 -15.80 -10.27 10.99
C ILE A 93 -14.43 -10.84 11.44
N LEU A 94 -13.44 -9.97 11.64
CA LEU A 94 -12.13 -10.39 12.11
C LEU A 94 -12.17 -10.98 13.53
N ASN A 95 -13.00 -10.45 14.42
CA ASN A 95 -13.22 -11.03 15.74
C ASN A 95 -13.94 -12.40 15.67
N LYS A 96 -14.88 -12.59 14.73
CA LYS A 96 -15.49 -13.91 14.49
C LYS A 96 -14.45 -14.91 14.00
N LEU A 97 -13.55 -14.49 13.11
CA LEU A 97 -12.45 -15.35 12.64
C LEU A 97 -11.56 -15.80 13.79
N LYS A 98 -11.30 -14.98 14.79
CA LYS A 98 -10.57 -15.35 16.00
C LYS A 98 -11.20 -16.53 16.75
N GLY A 99 -12.54 -16.66 16.68
CA GLY A 99 -13.25 -17.79 17.29
C GLY A 99 -13.22 -19.09 16.48
N ILE A 100 -12.78 -19.03 15.22
CA ILE A 100 -12.78 -20.16 14.28
C ILE A 100 -11.36 -20.66 14.01
N ALA A 101 -10.44 -19.71 13.78
CA ALA A 101 -9.05 -19.99 13.40
C ALA A 101 -8.15 -20.14 14.62
N GLY A 102 -7.20 -21.05 14.55
CA GLY A 102 -6.12 -21.16 15.52
C GLY A 102 -5.06 -20.07 15.32
N ARG A 103 -4.35 -19.70 16.37
CA ARG A 103 -3.30 -18.66 16.33
C ARG A 103 -2.20 -18.95 15.30
N GLU A 104 -1.94 -20.22 15.02
CA GLU A 104 -0.92 -20.65 14.08
C GLU A 104 -1.45 -20.78 12.64
N ASP A 105 -2.76 -20.60 12.42
CA ASP A 105 -3.37 -20.65 11.11
C ASP A 105 -3.09 -19.39 10.31
N TYR A 106 -3.31 -19.44 9.01
CA TYR A 106 -2.99 -18.34 8.09
C TYR A 106 -4.23 -17.73 7.48
N VAL A 107 -4.14 -16.40 7.25
CA VAL A 107 -5.08 -15.68 6.42
C VAL A 107 -4.37 -15.15 5.17
N VAL A 108 -4.93 -15.48 4.01
CA VAL A 108 -4.57 -14.91 2.72
C VAL A 108 -5.36 -13.64 2.53
N ALA A 109 -4.66 -12.52 2.48
CA ALA A 109 -5.20 -11.20 2.22
C ALA A 109 -4.10 -10.31 1.63
N TRP A 110 -4.47 -9.18 1.04
CA TRP A 110 -3.48 -8.22 0.59
C TRP A 110 -2.78 -7.56 1.80
N TRP A 111 -1.54 -7.14 1.66
CA TRP A 111 -0.68 -6.66 2.74
C TRP A 111 -1.26 -5.51 3.57
N ASP A 112 -2.10 -4.65 2.96
CA ASP A 112 -2.80 -3.55 3.66
C ASP A 112 -3.64 -4.03 4.85
N TYR A 113 -4.12 -5.26 4.78
CA TYR A 113 -4.98 -5.87 5.81
C TYR A 113 -4.20 -6.72 6.82
N GLY A 114 -2.92 -6.97 6.59
CA GLY A 114 -2.14 -7.92 7.38
C GLY A 114 -2.08 -7.58 8.86
N TYR A 115 -1.74 -6.35 9.23
CA TYR A 115 -1.68 -5.96 10.65
C TYR A 115 -3.04 -5.98 11.34
N PRO A 116 -4.13 -5.45 10.77
CA PRO A 116 -5.45 -5.58 11.37
C PRO A 116 -5.91 -7.03 11.55
N ILE A 117 -5.66 -7.90 10.58
CA ILE A 117 -5.98 -9.33 10.70
C ILE A 117 -5.24 -9.93 11.88
N ARG A 118 -3.93 -9.73 11.97
CA ARG A 118 -3.12 -10.23 13.09
C ARG A 118 -3.57 -9.68 14.44
N TYR A 119 -3.95 -8.40 14.48
CA TYR A 119 -4.37 -7.77 15.72
C TYR A 119 -5.75 -8.25 16.20
N TYR A 120 -6.74 -8.27 15.32
CA TYR A 120 -8.11 -8.61 15.70
C TYR A 120 -8.38 -10.11 15.72
N SER A 121 -7.80 -10.88 14.81
CA SER A 121 -8.05 -12.31 14.69
C SER A 121 -7.00 -13.19 15.38
N ASP A 122 -5.86 -12.62 15.78
CA ASP A 122 -4.72 -13.33 16.41
C ASP A 122 -4.23 -14.53 15.57
N VAL A 123 -4.13 -14.36 14.26
CA VAL A 123 -3.69 -15.36 13.29
C VAL A 123 -2.49 -14.85 12.50
N LYS A 124 -1.80 -15.74 11.78
CA LYS A 124 -0.70 -15.39 10.88
C LYS A 124 -1.23 -14.87 9.52
N THR A 125 -0.39 -14.10 8.84
CA THR A 125 -0.62 -13.65 7.46
C THR A 125 0.62 -13.91 6.62
N LEU A 126 0.45 -14.18 5.33
CA LEU A 126 1.58 -14.39 4.41
C LEU A 126 2.34 -13.10 4.15
N ILE A 127 1.60 -12.00 3.99
CA ILE A 127 2.15 -10.66 3.79
C ILE A 127 1.46 -9.65 4.71
N ASP A 128 2.18 -8.60 5.09
CA ASP A 128 1.70 -7.48 5.90
C ASP A 128 2.50 -6.21 5.60
N GLY A 129 2.24 -5.11 6.30
CA GLY A 129 2.92 -3.83 6.11
C GLY A 129 4.45 -3.85 6.32
N GLY A 130 4.99 -4.87 6.97
CA GLY A 130 6.43 -5.10 7.13
C GLY A 130 6.98 -6.16 6.17
N LYS A 131 6.12 -6.97 5.57
CA LYS A 131 6.49 -8.07 4.68
C LYS A 131 5.72 -7.95 3.36
N HIS A 132 6.13 -7.02 2.50
CA HIS A 132 5.50 -6.78 1.18
C HIS A 132 6.49 -6.22 0.14
N LEU A 133 7.76 -6.59 0.24
CA LEU A 133 8.84 -5.99 -0.56
C LEU A 133 9.04 -6.62 -1.94
N GLY A 134 8.03 -7.25 -2.50
CA GLY A 134 8.01 -7.64 -3.90
C GLY A 134 7.84 -9.14 -4.13
N ARG A 135 8.79 -9.98 -3.75
CA ARG A 135 8.76 -11.42 -4.07
C ARG A 135 7.63 -12.19 -3.36
N GLU A 136 7.29 -11.79 -2.15
CA GLU A 136 6.18 -12.35 -1.39
C GLU A 136 4.82 -11.96 -1.98
N ASN A 137 4.75 -10.76 -2.57
CA ASN A 137 3.50 -10.26 -3.13
C ASN A 137 3.00 -11.08 -4.32
N PHE A 138 3.91 -11.70 -5.09
CA PHE A 138 3.53 -12.48 -6.26
C PHE A 138 2.63 -13.65 -5.88
N ALA A 139 3.02 -14.48 -4.93
CA ALA A 139 2.26 -15.68 -4.55
C ALA A 139 0.87 -15.33 -4.01
N VAL A 140 0.79 -14.30 -3.15
CA VAL A 140 -0.49 -13.83 -2.60
C VAL A 140 -1.35 -13.17 -3.67
N SER A 141 -0.78 -12.33 -4.56
CA SER A 141 -1.50 -11.75 -5.69
C SER A 141 -2.04 -12.83 -6.64
N PHE A 142 -1.23 -13.86 -6.93
CA PHE A 142 -1.65 -14.99 -7.74
C PHE A 142 -2.80 -15.75 -7.07
N ALA A 143 -2.70 -16.07 -5.78
CA ALA A 143 -3.76 -16.73 -5.05
C ALA A 143 -5.06 -15.92 -5.01
N LEU A 144 -4.99 -14.59 -4.88
CA LEU A 144 -6.16 -13.72 -4.89
C LEU A 144 -6.79 -13.55 -6.29
N GLY A 145 -6.03 -13.74 -7.36
CA GLY A 145 -6.45 -13.43 -8.73
C GLY A 145 -6.62 -14.61 -9.67
N SER A 146 -6.41 -15.84 -9.21
CA SER A 146 -6.52 -17.08 -9.99
C SER A 146 -7.87 -17.77 -9.78
N ASP A 147 -8.10 -18.82 -10.57
CA ASP A 147 -9.19 -19.75 -10.34
C ASP A 147 -9.06 -20.47 -8.98
N GLU A 148 -10.14 -21.06 -8.50
CA GLU A 148 -10.22 -21.66 -7.17
C GLU A 148 -9.12 -22.70 -6.90
N MET A 149 -8.83 -23.57 -7.88
CA MET A 149 -7.84 -24.63 -7.71
C MET A 149 -6.43 -24.08 -7.66
N SER A 150 -6.08 -23.21 -8.61
CA SER A 150 -4.78 -22.53 -8.64
C SER A 150 -4.54 -21.68 -7.37
N SER A 151 -5.59 -20.99 -6.93
CA SER A 151 -5.58 -20.18 -5.70
C SER A 151 -5.30 -21.03 -4.47
N ALA A 152 -6.07 -22.10 -4.25
CA ALA A 152 -5.93 -22.99 -3.13
C ALA A 152 -4.55 -23.68 -3.10
N ASN A 153 -4.09 -24.16 -4.26
CA ASN A 153 -2.79 -24.83 -4.37
C ASN A 153 -1.64 -23.86 -4.09
N MET A 154 -1.69 -22.62 -4.61
CA MET A 154 -0.68 -21.61 -4.34
C MET A 154 -0.65 -21.21 -2.86
N ALA A 155 -1.80 -20.93 -2.26
CA ALA A 155 -1.90 -20.58 -0.86
C ALA A 155 -1.35 -21.69 0.04
N ARG A 156 -1.69 -22.95 -0.26
CA ARG A 156 -1.15 -24.13 0.45
C ARG A 156 0.37 -24.21 0.34
N LEU A 157 0.92 -24.10 -0.86
CA LEU A 157 2.37 -24.12 -1.05
C LEU A 157 3.06 -22.98 -0.30
N ASP A 158 2.55 -21.76 -0.42
CA ASP A 158 3.19 -20.60 0.19
C ASP A 158 3.18 -20.68 1.71
N VAL A 159 2.08 -21.18 2.32
CA VAL A 159 2.01 -21.42 3.76
C VAL A 159 3.00 -22.51 4.19
N GLU A 160 3.01 -23.67 3.54
CA GLU A 160 3.87 -24.78 3.95
C GLU A 160 5.37 -24.44 3.80
N TYR A 161 5.72 -23.68 2.77
CA TYR A 161 7.10 -23.22 2.59
C TYR A 161 7.46 -22.09 3.56
N THR A 162 6.51 -21.24 3.93
CA THR A 162 6.69 -20.23 4.98
C THR A 162 6.97 -20.89 6.32
N GLU A 163 6.23 -21.93 6.71
CA GLU A 163 6.46 -22.67 7.95
C GLU A 163 7.82 -23.39 7.98
N ARG A 164 8.27 -23.94 6.84
CA ARG A 164 9.57 -24.62 6.73
C ARG A 164 10.76 -23.66 6.82
N ASN A 165 10.68 -22.52 6.18
CA ASN A 165 11.82 -21.63 5.89
C ASN A 165 11.77 -20.34 6.72
N PHE A 166 11.28 -20.37 7.95
CA PHE A 166 11.10 -19.16 8.78
C PHE A 166 12.36 -18.27 8.90
N LYS A 167 13.56 -18.82 8.67
CA LYS A 167 14.83 -18.09 8.75
C LYS A 167 15.31 -17.45 7.43
N GLU A 168 14.74 -17.83 6.28
CA GLU A 168 15.23 -17.43 4.94
C GLU A 168 14.21 -16.60 4.13
N HIS A 169 13.33 -15.91 4.77
CA HIS A 169 12.15 -15.23 4.18
C HIS A 169 12.41 -14.15 3.14
N PHE A 170 13.64 -13.69 2.97
CA PHE A 170 13.93 -12.57 2.07
C PHE A 170 13.83 -12.91 0.58
N ASN A 171 13.77 -14.16 0.19
CA ASN A 171 13.80 -14.57 -1.22
C ASN A 171 12.44 -14.91 -1.83
N GLY A 172 11.37 -14.94 -1.03
CA GLY A 172 10.06 -15.45 -1.43
C GLY A 172 10.06 -16.97 -1.64
N ASN A 173 8.95 -17.62 -1.35
CA ASN A 173 8.88 -19.06 -1.40
C ASN A 173 8.87 -19.64 -2.81
N LEU A 174 8.39 -18.91 -3.82
CA LEU A 174 8.21 -19.43 -5.18
C LEU A 174 9.51 -19.97 -5.80
N ALA A 175 10.63 -19.24 -5.63
CA ALA A 175 11.91 -19.71 -6.15
C ALA A 175 12.36 -21.04 -5.52
N GLN A 176 12.13 -21.20 -4.22
CA GLN A 176 12.44 -22.45 -3.51
C GLN A 176 11.49 -23.59 -3.93
N ILE A 177 10.20 -23.28 -4.10
CA ILE A 177 9.20 -24.24 -4.60
C ILE A 177 9.61 -24.80 -5.96
N LEU A 178 9.97 -23.93 -6.90
CA LEU A 178 10.41 -24.32 -8.24
C LEU A 178 11.67 -25.21 -8.18
N LYS A 179 12.65 -24.83 -7.36
CA LYS A 179 13.89 -25.57 -7.17
C LYS A 179 13.64 -26.94 -6.58
N ASP A 180 12.90 -27.04 -5.48
CA ASP A 180 12.64 -28.31 -4.78
C ASP A 180 11.85 -29.29 -5.62
N ARG A 181 10.99 -28.78 -6.49
CA ARG A 181 10.18 -29.58 -7.40
C ARG A 181 10.86 -29.88 -8.74
N ASN A 182 12.00 -29.25 -8.99
CA ASN A 182 12.70 -29.31 -10.27
C ASN A 182 11.82 -28.97 -11.47
N LEU A 183 10.95 -27.93 -11.29
CA LEU A 183 10.02 -27.47 -12.31
C LEU A 183 10.48 -26.17 -12.93
N SER A 184 10.29 -26.03 -14.24
CA SER A 184 10.35 -24.72 -14.88
C SER A 184 9.12 -23.88 -14.48
N VAL A 185 9.22 -22.56 -14.66
CA VAL A 185 8.10 -21.65 -14.40
C VAL A 185 6.83 -22.05 -15.17
N ASP A 186 6.96 -22.38 -16.46
CA ASP A 186 5.81 -22.75 -17.30
C ASP A 186 5.17 -24.06 -16.86
N GLN A 187 5.99 -25.07 -16.53
CA GLN A 187 5.49 -26.34 -16.01
C GLN A 187 4.74 -26.14 -14.69
N PHE A 188 5.32 -25.36 -13.76
CA PHE A 188 4.67 -25.08 -12.50
C PHE A 188 3.28 -24.45 -12.69
N PHE A 189 3.16 -23.40 -13.52
CA PHE A 189 1.88 -22.74 -13.75
C PHE A 189 0.90 -23.54 -14.61
N SER A 190 1.34 -24.56 -15.34
CA SER A 190 0.44 -25.52 -15.97
C SER A 190 -0.07 -26.55 -14.98
N GLU A 191 0.79 -27.07 -14.10
CA GLU A 191 0.45 -28.12 -13.16
C GLU A 191 -0.37 -27.63 -11.96
N ILE A 192 -0.16 -26.39 -11.47
CA ILE A 192 -0.85 -25.86 -10.28
C ILE A 192 -2.37 -25.75 -10.45
N LYS A 193 -2.85 -25.79 -11.69
CA LYS A 193 -4.28 -25.77 -12.02
C LYS A 193 -4.96 -27.13 -11.85
N GLU A 194 -4.17 -28.19 -11.78
CA GLU A 194 -4.67 -29.55 -11.75
C GLU A 194 -5.16 -29.93 -10.36
N ALA A 195 -6.30 -30.63 -10.29
CA ALA A 195 -6.87 -31.10 -9.03
C ALA A 195 -5.97 -32.11 -8.30
N ASN A 196 -5.15 -32.85 -9.04
CA ASN A 196 -4.21 -33.84 -8.54
C ASN A 196 -2.80 -33.26 -8.31
N PHE A 197 -2.68 -31.95 -8.29
CA PHE A 197 -1.40 -31.27 -8.02
C PHE A 197 -0.85 -31.72 -6.67
N SER A 198 0.38 -32.25 -6.66
CA SER A 198 1.01 -32.77 -5.44
C SER A 198 1.30 -31.64 -4.46
N LEU A 199 0.69 -31.67 -3.29
CA LEU A 199 0.90 -30.71 -2.20
C LEU A 199 1.67 -31.35 -1.06
N PRO A 200 2.47 -30.58 -0.31
CA PRO A 200 3.01 -31.05 0.98
C PRO A 200 1.89 -31.40 1.97
N ALA A 201 2.22 -32.16 3.00
CA ALA A 201 1.28 -32.40 4.10
C ALA A 201 0.78 -31.08 4.69
N LYS A 202 -0.53 -30.99 4.94
CA LYS A 202 -1.15 -29.80 5.49
C LYS A 202 -0.73 -29.60 6.95
N SER A 203 -0.12 -28.48 7.26
CA SER A 203 0.28 -28.13 8.64
C SER A 203 -0.66 -27.12 9.29
N ARG A 204 -1.34 -26.28 8.51
CA ARG A 204 -2.16 -25.17 8.99
C ARG A 204 -3.47 -25.06 8.22
N GLU A 205 -4.51 -24.52 8.87
CA GLU A 205 -5.71 -24.06 8.17
C GLU A 205 -5.43 -22.71 7.49
N ILE A 206 -6.14 -22.48 6.38
CA ILE A 206 -5.96 -21.28 5.56
C ILE A 206 -7.32 -20.67 5.29
N TYR A 207 -7.44 -19.40 5.61
CA TYR A 207 -8.63 -18.60 5.41
C TYR A 207 -8.35 -17.48 4.43
N TYR A 208 -9.37 -17.01 3.72
CA TYR A 208 -9.30 -15.84 2.86
C TYR A 208 -10.08 -14.69 3.48
N TYR A 209 -9.47 -13.52 3.53
CA TYR A 209 -10.14 -12.28 3.91
C TYR A 209 -10.24 -11.35 2.71
N LEU A 210 -11.45 -11.19 2.18
CA LEU A 210 -11.74 -10.46 0.95
C LEU A 210 -12.77 -9.35 1.24
N PRO A 211 -12.36 -8.23 1.82
CA PRO A 211 -13.27 -7.12 2.11
C PRO A 211 -13.67 -6.38 0.82
N ASP A 212 -14.92 -5.86 0.77
CA ASP A 212 -15.46 -5.15 -0.40
C ASP A 212 -14.54 -4.03 -0.91
N ARG A 213 -13.91 -3.30 0.01
CA ARG A 213 -12.97 -2.22 -0.35
C ARG A 213 -11.70 -2.71 -1.07
N MET A 214 -11.35 -4.01 -0.97
CA MET A 214 -10.26 -4.60 -1.74
C MET A 214 -10.54 -4.53 -3.24
N LEU A 215 -11.81 -4.55 -3.66
CA LEU A 215 -12.21 -4.46 -5.07
C LEU A 215 -11.68 -3.19 -5.74
N SER A 216 -11.61 -2.07 -5.00
CA SER A 216 -11.10 -0.81 -5.55
C SER A 216 -9.61 -0.83 -5.90
N ILE A 217 -8.82 -1.64 -5.20
CA ILE A 217 -7.37 -1.81 -5.41
C ILE A 217 -7.03 -3.11 -6.12
N PHE A 218 -8.02 -3.94 -6.41
CA PHE A 218 -7.82 -5.27 -7.01
C PHE A 218 -7.04 -5.24 -8.34
N PRO A 219 -7.28 -4.28 -9.25
CA PRO A 219 -6.45 -4.14 -10.45
C PRO A 219 -4.96 -3.95 -10.15
N THR A 220 -4.64 -3.21 -9.08
CA THR A 220 -3.26 -3.02 -8.63
C THR A 220 -2.69 -4.31 -8.02
N ILE A 221 -3.49 -5.04 -7.24
CA ILE A 221 -3.09 -6.34 -6.68
C ILE A 221 -2.70 -7.29 -7.81
N LEU A 222 -3.53 -7.42 -8.83
CA LEU A 222 -3.29 -8.32 -9.95
C LEU A 222 -2.02 -8.00 -10.76
N GLN A 223 -1.54 -6.77 -10.75
CA GLN A 223 -0.29 -6.41 -11.43
C GLN A 223 0.91 -7.19 -10.88
N PHE A 224 0.90 -7.55 -9.59
CA PHE A 224 1.99 -8.30 -8.98
C PHE A 224 2.06 -9.77 -9.44
N SER A 225 0.96 -10.37 -9.85
CA SER A 225 0.93 -11.73 -10.40
C SER A 225 0.99 -11.77 -11.94
N LYS A 226 0.80 -10.61 -12.60
CA LYS A 226 0.89 -10.48 -14.07
C LYS A 226 2.30 -10.04 -14.51
N ILE A 227 3.32 -10.61 -13.89
CA ILE A 227 4.72 -10.42 -14.26
C ILE A 227 5.21 -11.72 -14.87
N ASP A 228 5.79 -11.66 -16.06
CA ASP A 228 6.56 -12.77 -16.61
C ASP A 228 7.80 -12.98 -15.74
N LEU A 229 7.83 -14.06 -15.00
CA LEU A 229 8.92 -14.38 -14.06
C LEU A 229 10.25 -14.68 -14.74
N LYS A 230 10.27 -14.92 -16.05
CA LYS A 230 11.50 -15.13 -16.82
C LYS A 230 12.14 -13.81 -17.26
N SER A 231 11.32 -12.89 -17.77
CA SER A 231 11.79 -11.62 -18.32
C SER A 231 11.64 -10.44 -17.37
N GLY A 232 10.86 -10.59 -16.28
CA GLY A 232 10.50 -9.51 -15.36
C GLY A 232 9.57 -8.45 -15.98
N LYS A 233 9.03 -8.70 -17.17
CA LYS A 233 8.14 -7.76 -17.86
C LYS A 233 6.70 -7.95 -17.40
N ASN A 234 5.96 -6.87 -17.31
CA ASN A 234 4.52 -6.95 -17.08
C ASN A 234 3.85 -7.61 -18.29
N LEU A 235 3.06 -8.65 -18.03
CA LEU A 235 2.17 -9.24 -19.00
C LEU A 235 1.02 -8.27 -19.26
N ASN A 236 0.62 -8.12 -20.52
CA ASN A 236 -0.42 -7.16 -20.89
C ASN A 236 -1.70 -7.37 -20.08
N ASN A 237 -2.22 -6.32 -19.53
CA ASN A 237 -3.37 -6.30 -18.65
C ASN A 237 -4.63 -6.66 -19.42
N GLY A 238 -5.30 -7.73 -19.04
CA GLY A 238 -6.70 -7.93 -19.38
C GLY A 238 -7.55 -6.73 -18.87
N LEU A 239 -8.62 -6.44 -19.59
CA LEU A 239 -9.59 -5.43 -19.18
C LEU A 239 -10.23 -5.88 -17.85
N PHE A 240 -10.10 -5.05 -16.80
CA PHE A 240 -10.77 -5.28 -15.54
C PHE A 240 -12.05 -4.44 -15.51
N ILE A 241 -13.20 -5.11 -15.56
CA ILE A 241 -14.50 -4.44 -15.49
C ILE A 241 -15.09 -4.68 -14.11
N THR A 242 -15.26 -3.59 -13.35
CA THR A 242 -16.05 -3.60 -12.12
C THR A 242 -17.47 -3.18 -12.45
N THR A 243 -18.45 -4.01 -12.15
CA THR A 243 -19.86 -3.59 -12.17
C THR A 243 -20.15 -2.87 -10.85
N ARG A 244 -20.53 -1.58 -10.94
CA ARG A 244 -20.83 -0.75 -9.76
C ARG A 244 -22.19 -1.01 -9.13
N ASP A 245 -23.10 -1.69 -9.81
CA ASP A 245 -24.49 -1.84 -9.42
C ASP A 245 -24.91 -3.30 -9.23
N MET A 246 -24.28 -3.98 -8.25
CA MET A 246 -25.00 -5.05 -7.59
C MET A 246 -25.74 -4.44 -6.39
N GLN A 247 -26.87 -3.82 -6.63
CA GLN A 247 -27.87 -3.60 -5.58
C GLN A 247 -28.36 -4.99 -5.16
N SER A 248 -28.10 -5.34 -3.92
CA SER A 248 -28.75 -6.48 -3.27
C SER A 248 -30.27 -6.28 -3.35
N ALA A 249 -30.93 -7.13 -4.10
CA ALA A 249 -32.39 -7.30 -4.02
C ALA A 249 -32.79 -7.80 -2.64
#